data_270ca81558b1f8886cb0ad3c4df86cfd
#
_entry.id   270ca81558b1f8886cb0ad3c4df86cfd
#
_cell.length_a   1.000
_cell.length_b   1.000
_cell.length_c   1.000
_cell.angle_alpha   90.00
_cell.angle_beta   90.00
_cell.angle_gamma   90.00
#
_symmetry.space_group_name_H-M   'P 1'
#
loop_
_entity.id
_entity.type
_entity.pdbx_description
1 polymer ?
#
loop_
_entity_poly.entity_id
_entity_poly.type
_entity_poly.pdbx_seq_one_letter_code
_entity_poly.pdbx_strand_id
1 'polypeptide(L)'
;GFEADLICFCKALANGYNVSALCGKEFLKNTVSGLSYTGSYWMSAVPFAAGIACIEKMKKLDIANLLNEKGTKVKEGLTAAARKFGFDLHVTGMPSLFYLRIADDPTLSLHQEWVAECVKRGVFFTNHHNHFLNASLTDEDIAETAAVAEEAFEVVRKRHPL
;
A
#
# COMPACT_ATOMS: atom_id res chain seq x y z
N GLY A 1 22.55 -8.61 -3.95
CA GLY A 1 21.82 -7.37 -3.90
C GLY A 1 21.69 -6.74 -5.27
N PHE A 2 20.68 -5.96 -5.45
CA PHE A 2 20.46 -5.15 -6.65
C PHE A 2 20.73 -3.67 -6.30
N GLU A 3 21.44 -2.98 -7.16
CA GLU A 3 21.71 -1.54 -7.02
C GLU A 3 21.31 -0.84 -8.32
N ALA A 4 20.29 0.03 -8.25
CA ALA A 4 19.79 0.74 -9.40
C ALA A 4 20.75 1.86 -9.84
N ASP A 5 20.90 2.07 -11.14
CA ASP A 5 21.63 3.21 -11.69
C ASP A 5 20.74 4.46 -11.75
N LEU A 6 19.44 4.29 -11.98
CA LEU A 6 18.41 5.33 -11.96
C LEU A 6 17.22 4.88 -11.13
N ILE A 7 16.63 5.80 -10.38
CA ILE A 7 15.40 5.58 -9.60
C ILE A 7 14.45 6.75 -9.85
N CYS A 8 13.18 6.42 -10.16
CA CYS A 8 12.11 7.40 -10.28
C CYS A 8 11.24 7.40 -9.01
N PHE A 9 11.07 8.56 -8.41
CA PHE A 9 10.16 8.79 -7.29
C PHE A 9 8.98 9.64 -7.74
N CYS A 10 7.79 9.32 -7.24
CA CYS A 10 6.56 10.04 -7.50
C CYS A 10 5.57 9.82 -6.35
N LYS A 11 4.28 10.05 -6.53
CA LYS A 11 3.18 9.72 -5.62
C LYS A 11 3.42 10.21 -4.18
N ALA A 12 3.87 9.32 -3.30
CA ALA A 12 4.14 9.63 -1.90
C ALA A 12 5.24 10.70 -1.70
N LEU A 13 6.02 11.02 -2.72
CA LEU A 13 7.05 12.08 -2.65
C LEU A 13 6.46 13.42 -2.20
N ALA A 14 5.28 13.78 -2.70
CA ALA A 14 4.57 14.99 -2.30
C ALA A 14 3.11 14.73 -1.89
N ASN A 15 2.73 13.46 -1.72
CA ASN A 15 1.50 12.97 -1.12
C ASN A 15 0.22 13.71 -1.60
N GLY A 16 0.01 13.70 -2.93
CA GLY A 16 -1.15 14.32 -3.57
C GLY A 16 -0.85 15.53 -4.45
N TYR A 17 0.36 16.09 -4.37
CA TYR A 17 0.82 17.14 -5.29
C TYR A 17 1.67 16.57 -6.42
N ASN A 18 1.55 17.16 -7.62
CA ASN A 18 2.18 16.66 -8.84
C ASN A 18 3.67 17.01 -8.89
N VAL A 19 4.50 16.12 -8.37
CA VAL A 19 5.95 16.19 -8.50
C VAL A 19 6.54 14.79 -8.62
N SER A 20 7.59 14.67 -9.41
CA SER A 20 8.40 13.46 -9.50
C SER A 20 9.87 13.84 -9.46
N ALA A 21 10.72 12.89 -9.08
CA ALA A 21 12.16 13.05 -9.09
C ALA A 21 12.80 11.84 -9.79
N LEU A 22 13.73 12.13 -10.67
CA LEU A 22 14.65 11.16 -11.23
C LEU A 22 15.99 11.30 -10.50
N CYS A 23 16.37 10.29 -9.74
CA CYS A 23 17.64 10.22 -9.04
C CYS A 23 18.54 9.17 -9.69
N GLY A 24 19.82 9.37 -9.67
CA GLY A 24 20.77 8.45 -10.29
C GLY A 24 22.19 8.54 -9.73
N LYS A 25 23.01 7.59 -10.16
CA LYS A 25 24.43 7.59 -9.82
C LYS A 25 25.17 8.76 -10.48
N GLU A 26 26.25 9.20 -9.86
CA GLU A 26 27.03 10.40 -10.27
C GLU A 26 27.48 10.34 -11.74
N PHE A 27 27.83 9.16 -12.24
CA PHE A 27 28.32 9.02 -13.64
C PHE A 27 27.25 9.38 -14.70
N LEU A 28 25.96 9.40 -14.34
CA LEU A 28 24.84 9.75 -15.23
C LEU A 28 24.48 11.23 -15.20
N LYS A 29 25.00 12.01 -14.28
CA LYS A 29 24.65 13.42 -14.03
C LYS A 29 24.73 14.30 -15.29
N ASN A 30 25.83 14.23 -16.01
CA ASN A 30 26.04 15.03 -17.19
C ASN A 30 25.19 14.60 -18.40
N THR A 31 24.81 13.32 -18.46
CA THR A 31 23.93 12.81 -19.50
C THR A 31 22.52 13.40 -19.35
N VAL A 32 22.00 13.43 -18.13
CA VAL A 32 20.67 14.00 -17.84
C VAL A 32 20.61 15.50 -18.11
N SER A 33 21.65 16.23 -17.72
CA SER A 33 21.73 17.69 -17.97
C SER A 33 21.82 18.06 -19.45
N GLY A 34 22.23 17.14 -20.30
CA GLY A 34 22.27 17.30 -21.76
C GLY A 34 20.91 17.13 -22.45
N LEU A 35 19.91 16.64 -21.75
CA LEU A 35 18.56 16.44 -22.29
C LEU A 35 17.79 17.78 -22.23
N SER A 36 17.18 18.14 -23.36
CA SER A 36 16.31 19.33 -23.43
C SER A 36 14.85 18.87 -23.42
N TYR A 37 14.16 19.12 -22.32
CA TYR A 37 12.72 18.92 -22.22
C TYR A 37 12.11 19.98 -21.30
N THR A 38 10.83 20.27 -21.48
CA THR A 38 10.13 21.34 -20.78
C THR A 38 8.66 20.99 -20.58
N GLY A 39 7.99 21.74 -19.71
CA GLY A 39 6.56 21.60 -19.45
C GLY A 39 6.02 22.85 -18.74
N SER A 40 4.74 23.17 -18.96
CA SER A 40 4.08 24.37 -18.43
C SER A 40 4.15 24.51 -16.92
N TYR A 41 4.17 23.40 -16.19
CA TYR A 41 4.16 23.38 -14.71
C TYR A 41 5.50 22.97 -14.10
N TRP A 42 6.54 22.91 -14.90
CA TRP A 42 7.87 22.44 -14.56
C TRP A 42 8.44 23.04 -13.27
N MET A 43 8.30 24.35 -13.10
CA MET A 43 8.87 25.09 -11.96
C MET A 43 7.80 25.55 -10.95
N SER A 44 6.70 24.82 -10.85
CA SER A 44 5.66 25.13 -9.85
C SER A 44 6.21 24.92 -8.44
N ALA A 45 6.23 25.96 -7.62
CA ALA A 45 6.81 25.93 -6.27
C ALA A 45 5.97 25.10 -5.27
N VAL A 46 4.66 25.05 -5.45
CA VAL A 46 3.74 24.38 -4.49
C VAL A 46 4.03 22.88 -4.34
N PRO A 47 4.15 22.09 -5.43
CA PRO A 47 4.53 20.68 -5.32
C PRO A 47 5.90 20.46 -4.67
N PHE A 48 6.87 21.32 -4.92
CA PHE A 48 8.18 21.23 -4.30
C PHE A 48 8.11 21.49 -2.78
N ALA A 49 7.37 22.50 -2.35
CA ALA A 49 7.15 22.78 -0.93
C ALA A 49 6.45 21.60 -0.23
N ALA A 50 5.44 21.01 -0.87
CA ALA A 50 4.77 19.81 -0.39
C ALA A 50 5.72 18.62 -0.28
N GLY A 51 6.58 18.41 -1.27
CA GLY A 51 7.60 17.35 -1.26
C GLY A 51 8.59 17.52 -0.12
N ILE A 52 9.09 18.73 0.12
CA ILE A 52 9.99 19.03 1.25
C ILE A 52 9.31 18.68 2.57
N ALA A 53 8.10 19.21 2.81
CA ALA A 53 7.34 18.95 4.03
C ALA A 53 7.06 17.45 4.23
N CYS A 54 6.76 16.74 3.16
CA CYS A 54 6.53 15.30 3.19
C CYS A 54 7.80 14.54 3.60
N ILE A 55 8.95 14.83 2.98
CA ILE A 55 10.24 14.18 3.29
C ILE A 55 10.66 14.46 4.75
N GLU A 56 10.52 15.70 5.21
CA GLU A 56 10.83 16.07 6.60
C GLU A 56 9.95 15.30 7.59
N LYS A 57 8.65 15.20 7.30
CA LYS A 57 7.72 14.41 8.12
C LYS A 57 8.06 12.92 8.11
N MET A 58 8.41 12.36 6.97
CA MET A 58 8.84 10.97 6.85
C MET A 58 10.07 10.66 7.71
N LYS A 59 11.07 11.55 7.69
CA LYS A 59 12.28 11.43 8.53
C LYS A 59 11.93 11.53 10.01
N LYS A 60 11.10 12.49 10.39
CA LYS A 60 10.70 12.72 11.79
C LYS A 60 9.94 11.53 12.38
N LEU A 61 9.12 10.85 11.58
CA LEU A 61 8.29 9.73 12.01
C LEU A 61 9.00 8.37 11.91
N ASP A 62 10.22 8.31 11.35
CA ASP A 62 10.83 7.04 10.95
C ASP A 62 9.83 6.16 10.16
N ILE A 63 9.30 6.77 9.10
CA ILE A 63 8.09 6.27 8.42
C ILE A 63 8.22 4.82 7.96
N ALA A 64 9.40 4.37 7.57
CA ALA A 64 9.61 3.01 7.10
C ALA A 64 9.33 1.97 8.20
N ASN A 65 9.86 2.20 9.39
CA ASN A 65 9.61 1.33 10.55
C ASN A 65 8.16 1.43 11.03
N LEU A 66 7.62 2.64 11.15
CA LEU A 66 6.23 2.84 11.53
C LEU A 66 5.24 2.09 10.61
N LEU A 67 5.41 2.17 9.29
CA LEU A 67 4.52 1.50 8.35
C LEU A 67 4.73 -0.02 8.35
N ASN A 68 5.94 -0.50 8.59
CA ASN A 68 6.19 -1.93 8.71
C ASN A 68 5.55 -2.51 9.98
N GLU A 69 5.61 -1.81 11.11
CA GLU A 69 4.94 -2.23 12.35
C GLU A 69 3.42 -2.29 12.16
N LYS A 70 2.82 -1.21 11.65
CA LYS A 70 1.37 -1.16 11.36
C LYS A 70 0.95 -2.25 10.37
N GLY A 71 1.70 -2.41 9.29
CA GLY A 71 1.42 -3.42 8.27
C GLY A 71 1.53 -4.84 8.79
N THR A 72 2.46 -5.12 9.69
CA THR A 72 2.57 -6.42 10.36
C THR A 72 1.31 -6.73 11.17
N LYS A 73 0.83 -5.77 11.97
CA LYS A 73 -0.43 -5.93 12.73
C LYS A 73 -1.62 -6.19 11.80
N VAL A 74 -1.74 -5.44 10.69
CA VAL A 74 -2.80 -5.67 9.69
C VAL A 74 -2.71 -7.08 9.10
N LYS A 75 -1.53 -7.50 8.65
CA LYS A 75 -1.32 -8.84 8.08
C LYS A 75 -1.69 -9.95 9.06
N GLU A 76 -1.28 -9.84 10.31
CA GLU A 76 -1.59 -10.80 11.37
C GLU A 76 -3.10 -10.85 11.64
N GLY A 77 -3.76 -9.70 11.78
CA GLY A 77 -5.21 -9.62 11.98
C GLY A 77 -6.00 -10.25 10.85
N LEU A 78 -5.69 -9.90 9.60
CA LEU A 78 -6.36 -10.45 8.42
C LEU A 78 -6.15 -11.97 8.28
N THR A 79 -4.93 -12.46 8.54
CA THR A 79 -4.62 -13.88 8.47
C THR A 79 -5.34 -14.67 9.58
N ALA A 80 -5.41 -14.11 10.79
CA ALA A 80 -6.13 -14.72 11.90
C ALA A 80 -7.65 -14.79 11.60
N ALA A 81 -8.24 -13.71 11.09
CA ALA A 81 -9.63 -13.65 10.68
C ALA A 81 -9.98 -14.73 9.62
N ALA A 82 -9.12 -14.87 8.60
CA ALA A 82 -9.30 -15.88 7.56
C ALA A 82 -9.28 -17.31 8.12
N ARG A 83 -8.27 -17.62 8.93
CA ARG A 83 -8.07 -18.96 9.53
C ARG A 83 -9.24 -19.39 10.40
N LYS A 84 -9.87 -18.47 11.12
CA LYS A 84 -11.03 -18.74 11.97
C LYS A 84 -12.20 -19.38 11.21
N PHE A 85 -12.32 -19.06 9.94
CA PHE A 85 -13.37 -19.61 9.05
C PHE A 85 -12.83 -20.60 8.01
N GLY A 86 -11.62 -21.11 8.21
CA GLY A 86 -11.03 -22.13 7.35
C GLY A 86 -10.59 -21.62 5.97
N PHE A 87 -10.30 -20.33 5.84
CA PHE A 87 -9.68 -19.78 4.64
C PHE A 87 -8.18 -19.64 4.83
N ASP A 88 -7.43 -19.92 3.77
CA ASP A 88 -6.00 -19.61 3.70
C ASP A 88 -5.80 -18.29 2.94
N LEU A 89 -5.55 -17.21 3.68
CA LEU A 89 -5.30 -15.89 3.10
C LEU A 89 -3.80 -15.67 2.97
N HIS A 90 -3.32 -15.64 1.75
CA HIS A 90 -1.95 -15.26 1.45
C HIS A 90 -1.80 -13.74 1.46
N VAL A 91 -0.91 -13.25 2.31
CA VAL A 91 -0.53 -11.84 2.41
C VAL A 91 0.93 -11.71 2.02
N THR A 92 1.18 -11.37 0.76
CA THR A 92 2.52 -11.31 0.17
C THR A 92 3.04 -9.88 0.04
N GLY A 93 4.35 -9.72 -0.08
CA GLY A 93 5.00 -8.42 -0.15
C GLY A 93 5.45 -7.89 1.21
N MET A 94 5.92 -6.65 1.22
CA MET A 94 6.35 -5.96 2.44
C MET A 94 5.14 -5.63 3.33
N PRO A 95 5.30 -5.55 4.65
CA PRO A 95 4.19 -5.16 5.52
C PRO A 95 3.55 -3.82 5.15
N SER A 96 4.35 -2.85 4.73
CA SER A 96 3.88 -1.52 4.30
C SER A 96 3.20 -1.50 2.92
N LEU A 97 3.41 -2.56 2.13
CA LEU A 97 2.93 -2.69 0.74
C LEU A 97 2.68 -4.16 0.44
N PHE A 98 1.48 -4.64 0.62
CA PHE A 98 1.13 -6.04 0.50
C PHE A 98 0.04 -6.31 -0.53
N TYR A 99 -0.03 -7.56 -0.97
CA TYR A 99 -1.06 -8.09 -1.83
C TYR A 99 -1.82 -9.20 -1.12
N LEU A 100 -3.13 -9.23 -1.27
CA LEU A 100 -4.03 -10.20 -0.63
C LEU A 100 -4.56 -11.21 -1.67
N ARG A 101 -4.58 -12.47 -1.29
CA ARG A 101 -5.15 -13.53 -2.11
C ARG A 101 -5.66 -14.67 -1.24
N ILE A 102 -6.91 -15.09 -1.43
CA ILE A 102 -7.39 -16.38 -0.88
C ILE A 102 -6.77 -17.50 -1.73
N ALA A 103 -6.13 -18.47 -1.08
CA ALA A 103 -5.60 -19.65 -1.74
C ALA A 103 -6.73 -20.54 -2.30
N ASP A 104 -6.39 -21.38 -3.26
CA ASP A 104 -7.32 -22.34 -3.89
C ASP A 104 -8.58 -21.69 -4.49
N ASP A 105 -8.51 -20.41 -4.85
CA ASP A 105 -9.55 -19.65 -5.54
C ASP A 105 -9.07 -19.21 -6.94
N PRO A 106 -8.97 -20.11 -7.92
CA PRO A 106 -8.41 -19.83 -9.24
C PRO A 106 -9.22 -18.81 -10.04
N THR A 107 -10.51 -18.68 -9.75
CA THR A 107 -11.43 -17.75 -10.41
C THR A 107 -11.51 -16.39 -9.72
N LEU A 108 -10.92 -16.26 -8.54
CA LEU A 108 -11.03 -15.09 -7.65
C LEU A 108 -12.46 -14.81 -7.14
N SER A 109 -13.36 -15.74 -7.29
CA SER A 109 -14.77 -15.53 -6.90
C SER A 109 -14.93 -15.35 -5.40
N LEU A 110 -14.31 -16.21 -4.59
CA LEU A 110 -14.33 -16.11 -3.14
C LEU A 110 -13.61 -14.83 -2.65
N HIS A 111 -12.48 -14.51 -3.24
CA HIS A 111 -11.73 -13.30 -2.92
C HIS A 111 -12.53 -12.03 -3.23
N GLN A 112 -13.18 -11.96 -4.38
CA GLN A 112 -14.00 -10.82 -4.77
C GLN A 112 -15.23 -10.67 -3.87
N GLU A 113 -15.87 -11.79 -3.50
CA GLU A 113 -17.01 -11.77 -2.60
C GLU A 113 -16.61 -11.29 -1.20
N TRP A 114 -15.47 -11.78 -0.66
CA TRP A 114 -14.94 -11.31 0.61
C TRP A 114 -14.61 -9.81 0.58
N VAL A 115 -13.94 -9.34 -0.46
CA VAL A 115 -13.66 -7.90 -0.64
C VAL A 115 -14.95 -7.09 -0.67
N ALA A 116 -15.97 -7.55 -1.41
CA ALA A 116 -17.26 -6.87 -1.48
C ALA A 116 -17.96 -6.79 -0.11
N GLU A 117 -17.87 -7.85 0.69
CA GLU A 117 -18.42 -7.86 2.06
C GLU A 117 -17.66 -6.93 3.01
N CYS A 118 -16.32 -6.79 2.86
CA CYS A 118 -15.53 -5.81 3.59
C CYS A 118 -15.94 -4.37 3.22
N VAL A 119 -16.08 -4.08 1.93
CA VAL A 119 -16.49 -2.75 1.43
C VAL A 119 -17.87 -2.35 1.94
N LYS A 120 -18.83 -3.25 1.97
CA LYS A 120 -20.19 -3.01 2.54
C LYS A 120 -20.15 -2.62 4.02
N ARG A 121 -19.09 -3.02 4.73
CA ARG A 121 -18.87 -2.74 6.17
C ARG A 121 -17.92 -1.58 6.42
N GLY A 122 -17.55 -0.84 5.38
CA GLY A 122 -16.74 0.37 5.50
C GLY A 122 -15.23 0.18 5.35
N VAL A 123 -14.74 -1.04 5.14
CA VAL A 123 -13.32 -1.30 4.89
C VAL A 123 -13.08 -1.54 3.40
N PHE A 124 -12.33 -0.64 2.78
CA PHE A 124 -12.04 -0.70 1.35
C PHE A 124 -10.78 -1.54 1.05
N PHE A 125 -10.97 -2.68 0.45
CA PHE A 125 -9.93 -3.48 -0.19
C PHE A 125 -10.10 -3.49 -1.70
N THR A 126 -9.01 -3.75 -2.43
CA THR A 126 -9.01 -3.92 -3.89
C THR A 126 -8.81 -5.39 -4.26
N ASN A 127 -9.39 -5.82 -5.39
CA ASN A 127 -9.27 -7.21 -5.85
C ASN A 127 -7.92 -7.51 -6.50
N HIS A 128 -7.39 -6.55 -7.24
CA HIS A 128 -6.27 -6.78 -8.19
C HIS A 128 -5.16 -5.77 -8.05
N HIS A 129 -5.02 -5.15 -6.88
CA HIS A 129 -4.00 -4.15 -6.63
C HIS A 129 -3.37 -4.33 -5.26
N ASN A 130 -2.16 -3.84 -5.12
CA ASN A 130 -1.47 -3.78 -3.83
C ASN A 130 -2.21 -2.85 -2.86
N HIS A 131 -2.09 -3.15 -1.59
CA HIS A 131 -2.57 -2.32 -0.50
C HIS A 131 -1.41 -1.54 0.10
N PHE A 132 -1.64 -0.26 0.33
CA PHE A 132 -0.63 0.66 0.86
C PHE A 132 -1.05 1.12 2.24
N LEU A 133 -0.15 0.97 3.20
CA LEU A 133 -0.35 1.53 4.53
C LEU A 133 -0.02 3.03 4.53
N ASN A 134 -0.65 3.76 5.42
CA ASN A 134 -0.35 5.16 5.63
C ASN A 134 -0.16 5.47 7.13
N ALA A 135 0.50 6.57 7.43
CA ALA A 135 0.83 6.94 8.81
C ALA A 135 -0.40 7.37 9.65
N SER A 136 -1.52 7.70 9.00
CA SER A 136 -2.74 8.14 9.68
C SER A 136 -3.56 7.01 10.29
N LEU A 137 -3.35 5.76 9.84
CA LEU A 137 -4.00 4.60 10.45
C LEU A 137 -3.68 4.53 11.94
N THR A 138 -4.71 4.43 12.77
CA THR A 138 -4.59 4.21 14.21
C THR A 138 -4.60 2.72 14.55
N ASP A 139 -4.31 2.36 15.80
CA ASP A 139 -4.45 0.97 16.25
C ASP A 139 -5.94 0.55 16.26
N GLU A 140 -6.85 1.49 16.49
CA GLU A 140 -8.30 1.28 16.40
C GLU A 140 -8.74 0.96 14.96
N ASP A 141 -8.24 1.71 13.96
CA ASP A 141 -8.53 1.43 12.54
C ASP A 141 -8.04 0.04 12.14
N ILE A 142 -6.88 -0.38 12.65
CA ILE A 142 -6.31 -1.70 12.40
C ILE A 142 -7.17 -2.80 13.02
N ALA A 143 -7.61 -2.60 14.27
CA ALA A 143 -8.49 -3.53 14.96
C ALA A 143 -9.86 -3.65 14.28
N GLU A 144 -10.47 -2.52 13.88
CA GLU A 144 -11.71 -2.48 13.12
C GLU A 144 -11.56 -3.18 11.76
N THR A 145 -10.46 -2.94 11.05
CA THR A 145 -10.16 -3.62 9.79
C THR A 145 -10.14 -5.14 9.96
N ALA A 146 -9.52 -5.65 11.01
CA ALA A 146 -9.47 -7.08 11.31
C ALA A 146 -10.86 -7.64 11.67
N ALA A 147 -11.65 -6.92 12.47
CA ALA A 147 -13.00 -7.31 12.85
C ALA A 147 -13.94 -7.39 11.64
N VAL A 148 -13.91 -6.37 10.78
CA VAL A 148 -14.70 -6.35 9.54
C VAL A 148 -14.28 -7.49 8.59
N ALA A 149 -12.99 -7.75 8.47
CA ALA A 149 -12.49 -8.88 7.67
C ALA A 149 -13.01 -10.22 8.20
N GLU A 150 -13.06 -10.39 9.53
CA GLU A 150 -13.59 -11.58 10.19
C GLU A 150 -15.08 -11.78 9.87
N GLU A 151 -15.91 -10.75 10.06
CA GLU A 151 -17.34 -10.80 9.71
C GLU A 151 -17.57 -11.12 8.23
N ALA A 152 -16.75 -10.54 7.35
CA ALA A 152 -16.83 -10.83 5.92
C ALA A 152 -16.49 -12.29 5.60
N PHE A 153 -15.47 -12.87 6.23
CA PHE A 153 -15.13 -14.28 6.09
C PHE A 153 -16.26 -15.19 6.63
N GLU A 154 -16.90 -14.83 7.73
CA GLU A 154 -18.05 -15.55 8.25
C GLU A 154 -19.19 -15.62 7.23
N VAL A 155 -19.52 -14.50 6.60
CA VAL A 155 -20.57 -14.43 5.58
C VAL A 155 -20.23 -15.28 4.37
N VAL A 156 -18.99 -15.16 3.86
CA VAL A 156 -18.54 -15.95 2.71
C VAL A 156 -18.58 -17.46 3.05
N ARG A 157 -18.15 -17.85 4.25
CA ARG A 157 -18.20 -19.27 4.67
C ARG A 157 -19.62 -19.81 4.78
N LYS A 158 -20.60 -19.01 5.24
CA LYS A 158 -22.01 -19.41 5.28
C LYS A 158 -22.59 -19.66 3.88
N ARG A 159 -22.12 -18.94 2.87
CA ARG A 159 -22.56 -19.12 1.47
C ARG A 159 -21.82 -20.25 0.76
N HIS A 160 -20.60 -20.52 1.18
CA HIS A 160 -19.72 -21.54 0.62
C HIS A 160 -19.25 -22.49 1.74
N PRO A 161 -20.12 -23.38 2.26
CA PRO A 161 -19.74 -24.35 3.29
C PRO A 161 -18.64 -25.30 2.78
N LEU A 162 -17.84 -25.85 3.71
CA LEU A 162 -16.78 -26.84 3.40
C LEU A 162 -17.39 -28.17 2.92
#